data_710e0ed008fa20a0ba45f57bb17543d1
#
_entry.id   710e0ed008fa20a0ba45f57bb17543d1
#
_cell.length_a   1.000
_cell.length_b   1.000
_cell.length_c   1.000
_cell.angle_alpha   90.00
_cell.angle_beta   90.00
_cell.angle_gamma   90.00
#
_symmetry.space_group_name_H-M   'P 1'
#
loop_
_entity.id
_entity.type
_entity.pdbx_description
1 polymer ?
#
loop_
_entity_poly.entity_id
_entity_poly.type
_entity_poly.pdbx_seq_one_letter_code
_entity_poly.pdbx_strand_id
1 'polypeptide(L)'
;MNSPLRILLALLFLQLALLTPCHATDIVRIDPKFKRDSVAAPDPDYPIKAQHLGEQGQGIYRLVVNEKSGVADEVKVLRTTGHRDLDASAVMTLFQWKFRPGAVKQRDVLVVFHLTGWVRGLH
;
A
#
# COMPACT_ATOMS: atom_id res chain seq x y z
N MET A 1 -43.01 -21.27 -21.91
CA MET A 1 -42.49 -20.73 -23.16
C MET A 1 -41.48 -19.64 -22.87
N ASN A 2 -40.27 -19.83 -23.34
CA ASN A 2 -39.20 -18.87 -23.09
C ASN A 2 -39.40 -17.64 -23.97
N SER A 3 -39.79 -16.53 -23.38
CA SER A 3 -39.93 -15.30 -24.13
C SER A 3 -38.55 -14.79 -24.52
N PRO A 4 -38.37 -14.19 -25.70
CA PRO A 4 -37.12 -13.58 -26.09
C PRO A 4 -36.64 -12.51 -25.11
N LEU A 5 -37.61 -11.92 -24.41
CA LEU A 5 -37.33 -10.90 -23.40
C LEU A 5 -36.56 -11.47 -22.21
N ARG A 6 -36.88 -12.68 -21.77
CA ARG A 6 -36.19 -13.34 -20.67
C ARG A 6 -34.75 -13.67 -21.02
N ILE A 7 -34.53 -14.14 -22.24
CA ILE A 7 -33.19 -14.45 -22.74
C ILE A 7 -32.38 -13.16 -22.84
N LEU A 8 -33.00 -12.10 -23.33
CA LEU A 8 -32.34 -10.80 -23.44
C LEU A 8 -31.93 -10.25 -22.08
N LEU A 9 -32.83 -10.38 -21.08
CA LEU A 9 -32.51 -9.94 -19.72
C LEU A 9 -31.39 -10.74 -19.09
N ALA A 10 -31.37 -12.07 -19.32
CA ALA A 10 -30.31 -12.93 -18.83
C ALA A 10 -28.96 -12.56 -19.44
N LEU A 11 -28.92 -12.28 -20.73
CA LEU A 11 -27.71 -11.83 -21.41
C LEU A 11 -27.25 -10.47 -20.92
N LEU A 12 -28.18 -9.58 -20.66
CA LEU A 12 -27.86 -8.26 -20.11
C LEU A 12 -27.22 -8.38 -18.72
N PHE A 13 -27.75 -9.26 -17.87
CA PHE A 13 -27.17 -9.54 -16.55
C PHE A 13 -25.75 -10.10 -16.66
N LEU A 14 -25.55 -11.01 -17.60
CA LEU A 14 -24.23 -11.59 -17.82
C LEU A 14 -23.22 -10.53 -18.29
N GLN A 15 -23.65 -9.66 -19.17
CA GLN A 15 -22.79 -8.55 -19.64
C GLN A 15 -22.45 -7.59 -18.53
N LEU A 16 -23.39 -7.32 -17.63
CA LEU A 16 -23.15 -6.45 -16.49
C LEU A 16 -22.10 -7.04 -15.54
N ALA A 17 -22.15 -8.37 -15.34
CA ALA A 17 -21.16 -9.06 -14.52
C ALA A 17 -19.77 -9.04 -15.17
N LEU A 18 -19.70 -9.10 -16.50
CA LEU A 18 -18.44 -9.03 -17.24
C LEU A 18 -17.90 -7.60 -17.33
N LEU A 19 -18.75 -6.62 -17.14
CA LEU A 19 -18.38 -5.21 -17.15
C LEU A 19 -17.95 -4.70 -15.77
N THR A 20 -17.77 -5.60 -14.80
CA THR A 20 -17.21 -5.22 -13.50
C THR A 20 -15.90 -4.48 -13.75
N PRO A 21 -15.77 -3.25 -13.29
CA PRO A 21 -14.56 -2.49 -13.56
C PRO A 21 -13.36 -3.20 -13.00
N CYS A 22 -12.36 -3.38 -13.85
CA CYS A 22 -11.07 -3.90 -13.41
C CYS A 22 -10.32 -2.76 -12.74
N HIS A 23 -10.33 -2.74 -11.43
CA HIS A 23 -9.62 -1.73 -10.69
C HIS A 23 -8.14 -2.07 -10.63
N ALA A 24 -7.29 -1.04 -10.71
CA ALA A 24 -5.91 -1.19 -10.35
C ALA A 24 -5.85 -1.65 -8.90
N THR A 25 -5.12 -2.72 -8.63
CA THR A 25 -4.91 -3.18 -7.26
C THR A 25 -3.73 -2.43 -6.69
N ASP A 26 -3.99 -1.73 -5.60
CA ASP A 26 -2.95 -1.05 -4.85
C ASP A 26 -2.24 -2.06 -3.98
N ILE A 27 -0.94 -2.11 -4.10
CA ILE A 27 -0.10 -2.99 -3.29
C ILE A 27 0.94 -2.15 -2.59
N VAL A 28 0.97 -2.25 -1.27
CA VAL A 28 2.07 -1.76 -0.46
C VAL A 28 2.81 -2.99 0.04
N ARG A 29 4.09 -3.04 -0.25
CA ARG A 29 4.90 -4.20 0.13
C ARG A 29 6.06 -3.78 1.02
N ILE A 30 6.12 -4.43 2.17
CA ILE A 30 7.28 -4.35 3.08
C ILE A 30 7.71 -5.77 3.36
N ASP A 31 8.98 -6.09 3.06
CA ASP A 31 9.50 -7.41 3.34
C ASP A 31 9.41 -7.70 4.84
N PRO A 32 8.89 -8.86 5.24
CA PRO A 32 8.76 -9.23 6.65
C PRO A 32 10.05 -9.12 7.46
N LYS A 33 11.21 -9.24 6.82
CA LYS A 33 12.50 -9.11 7.52
C LYS A 33 12.64 -7.75 8.21
N PHE A 34 12.03 -6.69 7.65
CA PHE A 34 12.07 -5.37 8.25
C PHE A 34 11.19 -5.25 9.48
N LYS A 35 10.26 -6.19 9.65
CA LYS A 35 9.34 -6.23 10.79
C LYS A 35 9.84 -7.10 11.94
N ARG A 36 11.06 -7.60 11.84
CA ARG A 36 11.64 -8.44 12.89
C ARG A 36 11.67 -7.66 14.20
N ASP A 37 11.30 -8.33 15.29
CA ASP A 37 11.24 -7.78 16.64
C ASP A 37 10.16 -6.71 16.83
N SER A 38 9.25 -6.57 15.86
CA SER A 38 8.13 -5.65 16.02
C SER A 38 7.01 -6.30 16.82
N VAL A 39 6.38 -5.47 17.65
CA VAL A 39 5.13 -5.81 18.35
C VAL A 39 3.95 -5.38 17.49
N ALA A 40 4.10 -4.27 16.80
CA ALA A 40 3.12 -3.76 15.85
C ALA A 40 3.87 -3.11 14.69
N ALA A 41 3.50 -3.49 13.47
CA ALA A 41 4.14 -2.95 12.27
C ALA A 41 3.10 -2.92 11.12
N PRO A 42 2.14 -1.99 11.19
CA PRO A 42 1.14 -1.87 10.13
C PRO A 42 1.77 -1.43 8.82
N ASP A 43 1.15 -1.83 7.72
CA ASP A 43 1.56 -1.37 6.40
C ASP A 43 0.97 0.00 6.11
N PRO A 44 1.69 0.86 5.38
CA PRO A 44 1.16 2.15 4.95
C PRO A 44 -0.05 1.99 4.03
N ASP A 45 -0.96 2.95 4.11
CA ASP A 45 -2.05 3.05 3.15
C ASP A 45 -1.52 3.60 1.83
N TYR A 46 -2.13 3.15 0.74
CA TYR A 46 -1.86 3.73 -0.58
C TYR A 46 -2.81 4.90 -0.78
N PRO A 47 -2.35 6.14 -0.78
CA PRO A 47 -3.25 7.29 -0.90
C PRO A 47 -4.09 7.22 -2.18
N ILE A 48 -5.39 7.49 -2.07
CA ILE A 48 -6.31 7.40 -3.19
C ILE A 48 -5.89 8.35 -4.33
N LYS A 49 -5.46 9.55 -3.97
CA LYS A 49 -4.98 10.51 -4.96
C LYS A 49 -3.78 9.96 -5.73
N ALA A 50 -2.86 9.32 -5.03
CA ALA A 50 -1.69 8.70 -5.66
C ALA A 50 -2.11 7.58 -6.60
N GLN A 51 -3.11 6.77 -6.20
CA GLN A 51 -3.65 5.73 -7.08
C GLN A 51 -4.24 6.32 -8.35
N HIS A 52 -5.03 7.38 -8.23
CA HIS A 52 -5.65 8.04 -9.39
C HIS A 52 -4.62 8.64 -10.33
N LEU A 53 -3.52 9.12 -9.80
CA LEU A 53 -2.45 9.71 -10.59
C LEU A 53 -1.45 8.67 -11.11
N GLY A 54 -1.65 7.38 -10.75
CA GLY A 54 -0.74 6.32 -11.15
C GLY A 54 0.65 6.43 -10.52
N GLU A 55 0.75 7.08 -9.36
CA GLU A 55 2.01 7.26 -8.66
C GLU A 55 2.47 5.95 -8.05
N GLN A 56 3.68 5.55 -8.37
CA GLN A 56 4.32 4.32 -7.88
C GLN A 56 5.78 4.64 -7.54
N GLY A 57 6.36 3.82 -6.70
CA GLY A 57 7.76 3.96 -6.38
C GLY A 57 8.14 3.21 -5.13
N GLN A 58 9.40 3.25 -4.80
CA GLN A 58 9.91 2.65 -3.58
C GLN A 58 10.78 3.65 -2.85
N GLY A 59 10.65 3.64 -1.54
CA GLY A 59 11.41 4.53 -0.67
C GLY A 59 12.14 3.75 0.40
N ILE A 60 13.21 4.33 0.92
CA ILE A 60 13.93 3.78 2.06
C ILE A 60 13.88 4.80 3.19
N TYR A 61 13.45 4.33 4.34
CA TYR A 61 13.22 5.17 5.51
C TYR A 61 13.96 4.61 6.71
N ARG A 62 14.60 5.48 7.45
CA ARG A 62 15.34 5.09 8.66
C ARG A 62 14.53 5.45 9.88
N LEU A 63 14.16 4.43 10.65
CA LEU A 63 13.54 4.59 11.96
C LEU A 63 14.63 4.66 12.99
N VAL A 64 14.65 5.73 13.76
CA VAL A 64 15.47 5.84 14.97
C VAL A 64 14.56 5.49 16.14
N VAL A 65 14.84 4.36 16.80
CA VAL A 65 13.93 3.77 17.77
C VAL A 65 14.38 4.11 19.18
N ASN A 66 13.44 4.54 20.01
CA ASN A 66 13.66 4.72 21.43
C ASN A 66 13.73 3.34 22.07
N GLU A 67 14.89 3.00 22.64
CA GLU A 67 15.12 1.68 23.21
C GLU A 67 14.21 1.39 24.40
N LYS A 68 13.80 2.40 25.14
CA LYS A 68 12.96 2.22 26.33
C LYS A 68 11.52 1.91 25.95
N SER A 69 10.99 2.61 24.96
CA SER A 69 9.59 2.47 24.56
C SER A 69 9.39 1.53 23.37
N GLY A 70 10.41 1.35 22.53
CA GLY A 70 10.29 0.61 21.29
C GLY A 70 9.63 1.38 20.16
N VAL A 71 9.31 2.65 20.35
CA VAL A 71 8.63 3.49 19.36
C VAL A 71 9.66 4.37 18.65
N ALA A 72 9.40 4.68 17.39
CA ALA A 72 10.28 5.55 16.62
C ALA A 72 10.24 6.98 17.16
N ASP A 73 11.42 7.52 17.47
CA ASP A 73 11.58 8.94 17.80
C ASP A 73 11.68 9.78 16.54
N GLU A 74 12.17 9.17 15.46
CA GLU A 74 12.42 9.88 14.22
C GLU A 74 12.32 8.91 13.06
N VAL A 75 11.81 9.39 11.93
CA VAL A 75 11.81 8.68 10.67
C VAL A 75 12.46 9.58 9.62
N LYS A 76 13.62 9.14 9.11
CA LYS A 76 14.36 9.88 8.09
C LYS A 76 14.11 9.27 6.72
N VAL A 77 13.86 10.10 5.73
CA VAL A 77 13.77 9.65 4.34
C VAL A 77 15.18 9.56 3.77
N LEU A 78 15.67 8.33 3.61
CA LEU A 78 16.98 8.09 2.99
C LEU A 78 16.88 8.11 1.48
N ARG A 79 15.77 7.55 0.96
CA ARG A 79 15.47 7.52 -0.45
C ARG A 79 13.98 7.77 -0.64
N THR A 80 13.65 8.80 -1.38
CA THR A 80 12.25 9.12 -1.66
C THR A 80 11.68 8.21 -2.73
N THR A 81 10.35 7.96 -2.66
CA THR A 81 9.62 7.31 -3.75
C THR A 81 9.55 8.18 -5.01
N GLY A 82 9.85 9.48 -4.88
CA GLY A 82 9.63 10.46 -5.93
C GLY A 82 8.25 11.12 -5.86
N HIS A 83 7.42 10.71 -4.91
CA HIS A 83 6.05 11.22 -4.75
C HIS A 83 5.78 11.57 -3.29
N ARG A 84 5.42 12.83 -3.08
CA ARG A 84 5.22 13.36 -1.73
C ARG A 84 4.17 12.59 -0.95
N ASP A 85 3.05 12.24 -1.59
CA ASP A 85 1.94 11.56 -0.91
C ASP A 85 2.33 10.16 -0.47
N LEU A 86 3.11 9.45 -1.28
CA LEU A 86 3.60 8.13 -0.92
C LEU A 86 4.59 8.20 0.24
N ASP A 87 5.53 9.15 0.17
CA ASP A 87 6.49 9.33 1.26
C ASP A 87 5.79 9.70 2.56
N ALA A 88 4.80 10.59 2.50
CA ALA A 88 4.04 11.00 3.69
C ALA A 88 3.32 9.80 4.32
N SER A 89 2.67 8.97 3.51
CA SER A 89 1.99 7.78 4.00
C SER A 89 2.97 6.83 4.68
N ALA A 90 4.11 6.59 4.06
CA ALA A 90 5.13 5.72 4.61
C ALA A 90 5.65 6.25 5.95
N VAL A 91 6.04 7.52 6.00
CA VAL A 91 6.60 8.13 7.20
C VAL A 91 5.60 8.11 8.36
N MET A 92 4.36 8.51 8.10
CA MET A 92 3.31 8.52 9.12
C MET A 92 3.06 7.14 9.72
N THR A 93 3.06 6.11 8.87
CA THR A 93 2.83 4.75 9.33
C THR A 93 4.03 4.19 10.08
N LEU A 94 5.24 4.45 9.60
CA LEU A 94 6.45 3.97 10.26
C LEU A 94 6.62 4.57 11.66
N PHE A 95 6.13 5.78 11.88
CA PHE A 95 6.09 6.35 13.24
C PHE A 95 5.20 5.53 14.18
N GLN A 96 4.24 4.78 13.68
CA GLN A 96 3.34 3.96 14.48
C GLN A 96 3.92 2.58 14.78
N TRP A 97 5.02 2.21 14.16
CA TRP A 97 5.66 0.93 14.42
C TRP A 97 6.17 0.88 15.86
N LYS A 98 6.00 -0.28 16.45
CA LYS A 98 6.47 -0.53 17.80
C LYS A 98 7.30 -1.80 17.82
N PHE A 99 8.49 -1.70 18.34
CA PHE A 99 9.39 -2.83 18.53
C PHE A 99 9.41 -3.24 20.00
N ARG A 100 9.89 -4.45 20.27
CA ARG A 100 10.12 -4.84 21.66
C ARG A 100 11.16 -3.92 22.25
N PRO A 101 10.92 -3.39 23.47
CA PRO A 101 11.89 -2.50 24.11
C PRO A 101 13.29 -3.13 24.16
N GLY A 102 14.30 -2.36 23.80
CA GLY A 102 15.69 -2.80 23.81
C GLY A 102 16.13 -3.63 22.60
N ALA A 103 15.20 -4.07 21.74
CA ALA A 103 15.53 -4.96 20.64
C ALA A 103 16.13 -4.25 19.43
N VAL A 104 15.70 -3.02 19.17
CA VAL A 104 16.09 -2.28 17.96
C VAL A 104 16.46 -0.84 18.33
N LYS A 105 17.60 -0.39 17.84
CA LYS A 105 18.03 1.01 17.96
C LYS A 105 17.70 1.80 16.72
N GLN A 106 17.83 1.14 15.58
CA GLN A 106 17.64 1.75 14.26
C GLN A 106 17.24 0.68 13.28
N ARG A 107 16.33 1.02 12.37
CA ARG A 107 15.92 0.11 11.31
C ARG A 107 15.72 0.88 10.02
N ASP A 108 16.38 0.41 8.96
CA ASP A 108 16.11 0.92 7.62
C ASP A 108 15.06 0.02 6.97
N VAL A 109 14.01 0.64 6.44
CA VAL A 109 12.86 -0.08 5.88
C VAL A 109 12.65 0.36 4.44
N LEU A 110 12.57 -0.63 3.54
CA LEU A 110 12.19 -0.43 2.16
C LEU A 110 10.67 -0.58 2.05
N VAL A 111 10.01 0.44 1.53
CA VAL A 111 8.56 0.42 1.27
C VAL A 111 8.34 0.53 -0.22
N VAL A 112 7.63 -0.43 -0.79
CA VAL A 112 7.32 -0.47 -2.22
C VAL A 112 5.83 -0.18 -2.41
N PHE A 113 5.54 0.85 -3.20
CA PHE A 113 4.18 1.17 -3.64
C PHE A 113 4.04 0.77 -5.10
N HIS A 114 3.16 -0.16 -5.37
CA HIS A 114 3.00 -0.71 -6.71
C HIS A 114 1.51 -0.84 -7.05
N LEU A 115 1.15 -0.43 -8.26
CA LEU A 115 -0.20 -0.61 -8.78
C LEU A 115 -0.18 -1.76 -9.78
N THR A 116 -1.03 -2.76 -9.51
CA THR A 116 -1.20 -3.90 -10.40
C THR A 116 -2.61 -3.88 -10.98
N GLY A 117 -2.83 -4.65 -12.04
CA GLY A 117 -4.13 -4.72 -12.67
C GLY A 117 -4.55 -3.42 -13.32
N TRP A 118 -3.63 -2.48 -13.51
CA TRP A 118 -3.91 -1.24 -14.21
C TRP A 118 -4.37 -1.55 -15.61
N VAL A 119 -5.57 -1.16 -15.91
CA VAL A 119 -6.14 -1.47 -17.22
C VAL A 119 -5.68 -0.43 -18.22
N ARG A 120 -4.69 -0.80 -18.97
CA ARG A 120 -4.14 0.07 -20.01
C ARG A 120 -5.15 0.41 -21.09
N GLY A 121 -6.17 -0.42 -21.24
CA GLY A 121 -7.23 -0.19 -22.21
C GLY A 121 -8.15 0.99 -21.90
N LEU A 122 -7.99 1.59 -20.73
CA LEU A 122 -8.76 2.75 -20.34
C LEU A 122 -8.16 4.07 -20.78
N HIS A 123 -7.09 4.01 -21.48
CA HIS A 123 -6.44 5.20 -22.02
C HIS A 123 -7.18 5.74 -23.24
#